data_1212158b5c7dadaad6514667a567308a
#
_entry.id   1212158b5c7dadaad6514667a567308a
#
_cell.length_a   1.000
_cell.length_b   1.000
_cell.length_c   1.000
_cell.angle_alpha   90.00
_cell.angle_beta   90.00
_cell.angle_gamma   90.00
#
_symmetry.space_group_name_H-M   'P 1'
#
loop_
_entity.id
_entity.type
_entity.pdbx_description
1 polymer ?
#
loop_
_entity_poly.entity_id
_entity_poly.type
_entity_poly.pdbx_seq_one_letter_code
_entity_poly.pdbx_strand_id
1 'polypeptide(L)' 'MEIKARIPGTIVAINVKPGDTVKAPDNLGTMEAMKMEQPIPCPKDGVVKDVLVSVGDKVKSGAVLLSIE' A
#
# COMPACT_ATOMS: atom_id res chain seq x y z
N MET A 1 -12.10 -2.64 -3.02
CA MET A 1 -11.10 -2.16 -3.99
C MET A 1 -9.71 -2.58 -3.53
N GLU A 2 -8.93 -3.13 -4.44
CA GLU A 2 -7.59 -3.59 -4.11
C GLU A 2 -6.54 -2.57 -4.53
N ILE A 3 -5.56 -2.37 -3.68
CA ILE A 3 -4.42 -1.50 -3.97
C ILE A 3 -3.27 -2.41 -4.38
N LYS A 4 -2.79 -2.23 -5.60
CA LYS A 4 -1.76 -3.09 -6.18
C LYS A 4 -0.47 -2.32 -6.40
N ALA A 5 0.64 -3.03 -6.30
CA ALA A 5 1.94 -2.46 -6.65
C ALA A 5 2.02 -2.29 -8.17
N ARG A 6 2.47 -1.14 -8.62
CA ARG A 6 2.65 -0.88 -10.05
C ARG A 6 3.99 -1.38 -10.55
N ILE A 7 4.97 -1.42 -9.67
CA ILE A 7 6.32 -1.85 -9.99
C ILE A 7 6.82 -2.78 -8.90
N PRO A 8 7.77 -3.65 -9.18
CA PRO A 8 8.34 -4.51 -8.13
C PRO A 8 9.17 -3.66 -7.16
N GLY A 9 9.12 -4.01 -5.89
CA GLY A 9 9.84 -3.28 -4.87
C GLY A 9 9.74 -3.94 -3.51
N THR A 10 10.18 -3.23 -2.48
CA THR A 10 10.15 -3.69 -1.11
C THR A 10 9.31 -2.72 -0.27
N ILE A 11 8.48 -3.26 0.60
CA ILE A 11 7.66 -2.43 1.49
C ILE A 11 8.56 -1.88 2.60
N VAL A 12 8.65 -0.56 2.66
CA VAL A 12 9.48 0.14 3.65
C VAL A 12 8.68 0.52 4.88
N ALA A 13 7.43 0.96 4.67
CA ALA A 13 6.56 1.38 5.76
C ALA A 13 5.11 1.13 5.38
N ILE A 14 4.30 0.82 6.40
CA ILE A 14 2.85 0.70 6.28
C ILE A 14 2.26 1.63 7.34
N ASN A 15 1.47 2.60 6.91
CA ASN A 15 0.90 3.63 7.79
C ASN A 15 -0.52 3.32 8.24
N VAL A 16 -1.10 2.24 7.77
CA VAL A 16 -2.50 1.87 8.04
C VAL A 16 -2.58 0.41 8.46
N LYS A 17 -3.70 0.07 9.07
CA LYS A 17 -3.99 -1.31 9.51
C LYS A 17 -5.46 -1.60 9.24
N PRO A 18 -5.87 -2.88 9.26
CA PRO A 18 -7.28 -3.23 9.04
C PRO A 18 -8.18 -2.47 10.02
N GLY A 19 -9.24 -1.90 9.48
CA GLY A 19 -10.18 -1.10 10.26
C GLY A 19 -9.92 0.40 10.23
N ASP A 20 -8.79 0.84 9.72
CA ASP A 20 -8.48 2.28 9.62
C ASP A 20 -9.32 2.93 8.53
N THR A 21 -9.80 4.14 8.82
CA THR A 21 -10.46 4.96 7.81
C THR A 21 -9.42 5.76 7.06
N VAL A 22 -9.49 5.74 5.74
CA VAL A 22 -8.55 6.45 4.89
C VAL A 22 -9.29 7.35 3.91
N LYS A 23 -8.61 8.39 3.46
CA LYS A 23 -9.15 9.34 2.49
C LYS A 23 -8.14 9.56 1.38
N ALA A 24 -8.63 9.78 0.18
CA ALA A 24 -7.75 10.16 -0.92
C ALA A 24 -7.31 11.62 -0.71
N PRO A 25 -6.06 11.94 -0.93
CA PRO A 25 -4.94 11.12 -1.37
C PRO A 25 -3.98 10.72 -0.23
N ASP A 26 -4.51 10.20 0.86
CA ASP A 26 -3.68 9.81 2.00
C ASP A 26 -2.57 8.84 1.58
N ASN A 27 -1.45 8.93 2.29
CA ASN A 27 -0.32 8.03 2.08
C ASN A 27 -0.54 6.77 2.91
N LEU A 28 -0.77 5.65 2.24
CA LEU A 28 -1.03 4.36 2.90
C LEU A 28 0.25 3.68 3.38
N GLY A 29 1.37 4.02 2.78
CA GLY A 29 2.64 3.44 3.14
C GLY A 29 3.72 3.89 2.16
N THR A 30 4.89 3.28 2.26
CA THR A 30 6.01 3.61 1.40
C THR A 30 6.63 2.32 0.90
N MET A 31 6.98 2.29 -0.38
CA MET A 31 7.75 1.18 -0.94
C MET A 31 9.00 1.72 -1.61
N GLU A 32 10.07 0.92 -1.55
CA GLU A 32 11.30 1.23 -2.25
C GLU A 32 11.36 0.44 -3.55
N ALA A 33 11.54 1.14 -4.65
CA ALA A 33 11.68 0.51 -5.96
C ALA A 33 12.72 1.28 -6.75
N MET A 34 13.60 0.56 -7.44
CA MET A 34 14.64 1.17 -8.27
C MET A 34 15.48 2.20 -7.50
N LYS A 35 15.81 1.88 -6.23
CA LYS A 35 16.59 2.73 -5.33
C LYS A 35 15.91 4.06 -4.96
N MET A 36 14.61 4.14 -5.15
CA MET A 36 13.82 5.32 -4.79
C MET A 36 12.66 4.91 -3.91
N GLU A 37 12.35 5.72 -2.92
CA GLU A 37 11.16 5.52 -2.09
C GLU A 37 9.97 6.17 -2.76
N GLN A 38 8.87 5.43 -2.83
CA GLN A 38 7.63 5.92 -3.44
C GLN A 38 6.48 5.73 -2.48
N PRO A 39 5.61 6.75 -2.34
CA PRO A 39 4.42 6.60 -1.52
C PRO A 39 3.40 5.69 -2.19
N ILE A 40 2.57 5.07 -1.37
CA ILE A 40 1.42 4.29 -1.84
C ILE A 40 0.20 5.17 -1.62
N PRO A 41 -0.32 5.84 -2.65
CA PRO A 41 -1.44 6.76 -2.46
C PRO A 41 -2.76 6.03 -2.34
N CYS A 42 -3.66 6.60 -1.55
CA CYS A 42 -5.03 6.10 -1.46
C CYS A 42 -5.83 6.65 -2.64
N PRO A 43 -6.43 5.80 -3.49
CA PRO A 43 -7.15 6.27 -4.67
C PRO A 43 -8.55 6.79 -4.37
N LYS A 44 -9.12 6.42 -3.23
CA LYS A 44 -10.46 6.88 -2.84
C LYS A 44 -10.65 6.77 -1.33
N ASP A 45 -11.66 7.45 -0.83
CA ASP A 45 -12.03 7.37 0.58
C ASP A 45 -12.61 5.98 0.87
N GLY A 46 -12.34 5.47 2.05
CA GLY A 46 -12.87 4.18 2.46
C GLY A 46 -12.28 3.70 3.77
N VAL A 47 -12.48 2.41 4.03
CA VAL A 47 -11.96 1.74 5.23
C VAL A 47 -11.06 0.61 4.79
N VAL A 48 -9.89 0.50 5.40
CA VAL A 48 -8.96 -0.59 5.11
C VAL A 48 -9.58 -1.90 5.57
N LYS A 49 -9.77 -2.82 4.65
CA LYS A 49 -10.32 -4.13 4.94
C LYS A 49 -9.25 -5.10 5.36
N ASP A 50 -8.22 -5.25 4.54
CA ASP A 50 -7.11 -6.15 4.80
C ASP A 50 -5.81 -5.50 4.37
N VAL A 51 -4.74 -5.78 5.11
CA VAL A 51 -3.37 -5.45 4.72
C VAL A 51 -2.66 -6.76 4.46
N LEU A 52 -2.26 -6.98 3.21
CA LEU A 52 -1.75 -8.27 2.74
C LEU A 52 -0.23 -8.34 2.72
N VAL A 53 0.45 -7.25 3.07
CA VAL A 53 1.92 -7.17 3.08
C VAL A 53 2.39 -6.60 4.41
N SER A 54 3.66 -6.82 4.71
CA SER A 54 4.31 -6.30 5.92
C SER A 54 5.56 -5.54 5.55
N VAL A 55 6.04 -4.72 6.47
CA VAL A 55 7.32 -4.02 6.29
C VAL A 55 8.42 -5.06 6.04
N GLY A 56 9.20 -4.83 5.01
CA GLY A 56 10.26 -5.74 4.60
C GLY A 56 9.86 -6.75 3.54
N ASP A 57 8.55 -6.85 3.22
CA ASP A 57 8.10 -7.77 2.17
C ASP A 57 8.51 -7.25 0.80
N LYS A 58 8.91 -8.19 -0.05
CA LYS A 58 9.19 -7.89 -1.46
C LYS A 58 7.94 -8.18 -2.26
N VAL A 59 7.56 -7.25 -3.12
CA VAL A 59 6.37 -7.37 -3.95
C VAL A 59 6.73 -7.26 -5.41
N LYS A 60 5.90 -7.86 -6.24
CA LYS A 60 6.04 -7.82 -7.69
C LYS A 60 4.98 -6.89 -8.28
N SER A 61 5.20 -6.47 -9.52
CA SER A 61 4.20 -5.71 -10.26
C SER A 61 2.88 -6.48 -10.27
N GLY A 62 1.80 -5.81 -9.89
CA GLY A 62 0.47 -6.42 -9.81
C GLY A 62 0.16 -7.10 -8.48
N ALA A 63 1.11 -7.15 -7.55
CA ALA A 63 0.86 -7.73 -6.23
C ALA A 63 -0.16 -6.87 -5.46
N VAL A 64 -1.13 -7.51 -4.83
CA VAL A 64 -2.12 -6.82 -4.01
C VAL A 64 -1.48 -6.46 -2.68
N LEU A 65 -1.45 -5.19 -2.36
CA LEU A 65 -0.85 -4.68 -1.13
C LEU A 65 -1.86 -4.62 0.01
N LEU A 66 -3.02 -4.07 -0.27
CA LEU A 66 -4.09 -4.00 0.71
C LEU A 66 -5.44 -3.87 -0.02
N SER A 67 -6.51 -4.02 0.75
CA SER A 67 -7.87 -3.95 0.24
C SER A 67 -8.63 -2.87 0.99
N ILE A 68 -9.41 -2.07 0.27
CA ILE A 68 -10.22 -0.97 0.83
C ILE A 68 -11.69 -1.21 0.47
N GLU A 69 -12.55 -0.99 1.42
CA GLU A 69 -14.01 -1.03 1.21
C GLU A 69 -14.58 0.37 1.03
#